data_451066a0cfb781c5e1ecbb9cc34b0611
#
_entry.id   451066a0cfb781c5e1ecbb9cc34b0611
#
_cell.length_a   1.000
_cell.length_b   1.000
_cell.length_c   1.000
_cell.angle_alpha   90.00
_cell.angle_beta   90.00
_cell.angle_gamma   90.00
#
_symmetry.space_group_name_H-M   'P 1'
#
loop_
_entity.id
_entity.type
_entity.pdbx_description
1 polymer ?
#
loop_
_entity_poly.entity_id
_entity_poly.type
_entity_poly.pdbx_seq_one_letter_code
_entity_poly.pdbx_strand_id
1 'polypeptide(L)'
;MRDTGDLISSFLAAVSDYGNINFSDGHVERWLRQFPEEHHKVILTELVNILNGSYLSKMEMKRMISEIITDRNIFPESIEEVNFMDPEQAEGNQKMILQMFDEALSEAYGISMAKCGEGETASYIYIDEAIWSGGRFVDGLRRWVASFDDLQSIGRLDIIVFAVHTRDLDYITAQMERLLPHTRIYLRHFVEFSNRLDDAKKIFEGYWPSSGIGYNEETTDYISRIVKMRSNVRDEGVPILRKSGYPKSDAYFTGAMNRKLVEKLFLEKGVEIANHMMKPEVYMKPEVYMKPLGYDASRTLGFGSYYISHLNISDHCPLVLWWEEGGWYPLFPRKQA
;
A
#
# COMPACT_ATOMS: atom_id res chain seq x y z
N MET A 1 -20.89 -2.65 25.12
CA MET A 1 -20.84 -2.60 23.64
C MET A 1 -20.72 -1.12 23.28
N ARG A 2 -19.60 -0.68 22.64
CA ARG A 2 -19.41 0.74 22.28
C ARG A 2 -20.55 1.22 21.40
N ASP A 3 -20.99 2.45 21.57
CA ASP A 3 -21.96 3.06 20.68
C ASP A 3 -21.27 3.63 19.43
N THR A 4 -22.02 4.17 18.48
CA THR A 4 -21.45 4.71 17.24
C THR A 4 -20.59 5.96 17.50
N GLY A 5 -20.97 6.79 18.47
CA GLY A 5 -20.21 7.98 18.87
C GLY A 5 -18.84 7.61 19.48
N ASP A 6 -18.80 6.60 20.36
CA ASP A 6 -17.53 6.08 20.91
C ASP A 6 -16.60 5.55 19.80
N LEU A 7 -17.17 4.90 18.77
CA LEU A 7 -16.39 4.37 17.65
C LEU A 7 -15.87 5.48 16.74
N ILE A 8 -16.66 6.54 16.49
CA ILE A 8 -16.20 7.72 15.75
C ILE A 8 -15.05 8.37 16.52
N SER A 9 -15.18 8.58 17.81
CA SER A 9 -14.12 9.15 18.65
C SER A 9 -12.84 8.29 18.62
N SER A 10 -12.99 6.97 18.63
CA SER A 10 -11.86 6.02 18.51
C SER A 10 -11.19 6.10 17.14
N PHE A 11 -11.98 6.23 16.06
CA PHE A 11 -11.47 6.44 14.70
C PHE A 11 -10.66 7.74 14.62
N LEU A 12 -11.24 8.86 15.07
CA LEU A 12 -10.60 10.18 15.06
C LEU A 12 -9.26 10.18 15.82
N ALA A 13 -9.22 9.50 16.96
CA ALA A 13 -7.99 9.35 17.74
C ALA A 13 -6.90 8.55 16.97
N ALA A 14 -7.31 7.47 16.30
CA ALA A 14 -6.38 6.60 15.56
C ALA A 14 -5.70 7.30 14.36
N VAL A 15 -6.38 8.28 13.73
CA VAL A 15 -5.91 8.97 12.51
C VAL A 15 -5.64 10.46 12.73
N SER A 16 -5.42 10.86 13.96
CA SER A 16 -5.37 12.29 14.38
C SER A 16 -4.25 13.10 13.70
N ASP A 17 -3.22 12.45 13.18
CA ASP A 17 -2.10 13.08 12.48
C ASP A 17 -2.12 12.89 10.95
N TYR A 18 -3.23 12.40 10.38
CA TYR A 18 -3.39 12.27 8.94
C TYR A 18 -3.36 13.66 8.27
N GLY A 19 -2.33 13.91 7.47
CA GLY A 19 -1.94 15.25 7.03
C GLY A 19 -2.82 15.92 5.98
N ASN A 20 -3.83 15.23 5.43
CA ASN A 20 -4.60 15.73 4.30
C ASN A 20 -5.94 16.36 4.68
N ILE A 21 -6.42 16.10 5.89
CA ILE A 21 -7.69 16.63 6.40
C ILE A 21 -7.69 16.65 7.92
N ASN A 22 -8.38 17.64 8.49
CA ASN A 22 -8.78 17.59 9.89
C ASN A 22 -10.11 16.84 9.98
N PHE A 23 -10.08 15.60 10.43
CA PHE A 23 -11.26 14.78 10.61
C PHE A 23 -12.22 15.38 11.63
N SER A 24 -13.52 15.21 11.40
CA SER A 24 -14.60 15.54 12.33
C SER A 24 -15.65 14.43 12.35
N ASP A 25 -16.48 14.40 13.39
CA ASP A 25 -17.61 13.47 13.48
C ASP A 25 -18.49 13.55 12.23
N GLY A 26 -18.84 14.75 11.79
CA GLY A 26 -19.64 14.98 10.60
C GLY A 26 -19.01 14.47 9.30
N HIS A 27 -17.66 14.45 9.20
CA HIS A 27 -16.96 13.87 8.07
C HIS A 27 -17.15 12.35 8.03
N VAL A 28 -16.94 11.69 9.16
CA VAL A 28 -17.10 10.22 9.27
C VAL A 28 -18.55 9.82 9.06
N GLU A 29 -19.51 10.54 9.66
CA GLU A 29 -20.94 10.30 9.46
C GLU A 29 -21.36 10.48 8.00
N ARG A 30 -20.86 11.51 7.32
CA ARG A 30 -21.17 11.75 5.90
C ARG A 30 -20.68 10.58 5.04
N TRP A 31 -19.48 10.07 5.29
CA TRP A 31 -18.97 8.90 4.60
C TRP A 31 -19.82 7.66 4.88
N LEU A 32 -20.19 7.41 6.16
CA LEU A 32 -21.01 6.27 6.56
C LEU A 32 -22.39 6.25 5.90
N ARG A 33 -23.02 7.41 5.70
CA ARG A 33 -24.35 7.51 5.05
C ARG A 33 -24.40 6.93 3.63
N GLN A 34 -23.27 6.60 3.04
CA GLN A 34 -23.19 5.93 1.75
C GLN A 34 -23.38 4.40 1.86
N PHE A 35 -23.45 3.87 3.07
CA PHE A 35 -23.73 2.48 3.40
C PHE A 35 -25.08 2.37 4.16
N PRO A 36 -25.72 1.16 4.16
CA PRO A 36 -26.92 0.94 4.97
C PRO A 36 -26.67 1.17 6.46
N GLU A 37 -27.59 1.85 7.13
CA GLU A 37 -27.44 2.30 8.51
C GLU A 37 -27.18 1.16 9.50
N GLU A 38 -27.83 0.01 9.28
CA GLU A 38 -27.66 -1.20 10.10
C GLU A 38 -26.23 -1.76 10.09
N HIS A 39 -25.40 -1.35 9.15
CA HIS A 39 -24.03 -1.79 9.01
C HIS A 39 -22.98 -0.79 9.51
N HIS A 40 -23.37 0.46 9.81
CA HIS A 40 -22.45 1.53 10.21
C HIS A 40 -21.56 1.12 11.38
N LYS A 41 -22.18 0.52 12.40
CA LYS A 41 -21.44 0.07 13.60
C LYS A 41 -20.39 -0.98 13.30
N VAL A 42 -20.72 -1.96 12.46
CA VAL A 42 -19.77 -3.03 12.10
C VAL A 42 -18.64 -2.44 11.27
N ILE A 43 -18.94 -1.60 10.28
CA ILE A 43 -17.93 -0.93 9.44
C ILE A 43 -16.96 -0.14 10.32
N LEU A 44 -17.44 0.70 11.23
CA LEU A 44 -16.58 1.48 12.14
C LEU A 44 -15.77 0.59 13.08
N THR A 45 -16.37 -0.46 13.63
CA THR A 45 -15.67 -1.38 14.52
C THR A 45 -14.47 -2.01 13.82
N GLU A 46 -14.67 -2.49 12.59
CA GLU A 46 -13.58 -3.12 11.83
C GLU A 46 -12.54 -2.11 11.36
N LEU A 47 -12.95 -0.91 10.91
CA LEU A 47 -12.01 0.15 10.55
C LEU A 47 -11.14 0.57 11.73
N VAL A 48 -11.71 0.81 12.90
CA VAL A 48 -10.94 1.16 14.10
C VAL A 48 -9.97 0.04 14.47
N ASN A 49 -10.42 -1.21 14.40
CA ASN A 49 -9.56 -2.35 14.72
C ASN A 49 -8.40 -2.48 13.74
N ILE A 50 -8.64 -2.33 12.44
CA ILE A 50 -7.62 -2.34 11.39
C ILE A 50 -6.64 -1.19 11.58
N LEU A 51 -7.12 0.04 11.76
CA LEU A 51 -6.28 1.23 11.91
C LEU A 51 -5.39 1.17 13.15
N ASN A 52 -5.89 0.64 14.27
CA ASN A 52 -5.08 0.44 15.47
C ASN A 52 -3.90 -0.53 15.25
N GLY A 53 -3.99 -1.42 14.26
CA GLY A 53 -2.92 -2.39 13.95
C GLY A 53 -2.09 -2.04 12.71
N SER A 54 -2.55 -1.13 11.85
CA SER A 54 -1.93 -0.90 10.54
C SER A 54 -1.69 0.56 10.18
N TYR A 55 -2.29 1.53 10.89
CA TYR A 55 -2.06 2.94 10.60
C TYR A 55 -0.63 3.35 10.99
N LEU A 56 0.10 3.90 10.02
CA LEU A 56 1.47 4.37 10.23
C LEU A 56 1.48 5.87 10.57
N SER A 57 1.47 6.15 11.87
CA SER A 57 1.52 7.53 12.38
C SER A 57 2.87 8.20 12.08
N LYS A 58 2.90 9.55 12.13
CA LYS A 58 4.13 10.33 11.98
C LYS A 58 5.17 9.95 13.03
N MET A 59 4.72 9.71 14.26
CA MET A 59 5.59 9.31 15.35
C MET A 59 6.24 7.94 15.08
N GLU A 60 5.44 6.97 14.62
CA GLU A 60 5.93 5.63 14.32
C GLU A 60 6.89 5.65 13.13
N MET A 61 6.58 6.40 12.08
CA MET A 61 7.47 6.57 10.92
C MET A 61 8.81 7.23 11.36
N LYS A 62 8.78 8.26 12.18
CA LYS A 62 10.01 8.86 12.73
C LYS A 62 10.82 7.87 13.57
N ARG A 63 10.16 7.03 14.38
CA ARG A 63 10.84 5.97 15.14
C ARG A 63 11.54 4.97 14.21
N MET A 64 10.86 4.50 13.19
CA MET A 64 11.43 3.58 12.19
C MET A 64 12.61 4.21 11.44
N ILE A 65 12.52 5.48 11.05
CA ILE A 65 13.63 6.22 10.43
C ILE A 65 14.81 6.29 11.37
N SER A 66 14.60 6.60 12.65
CA SER A 66 15.67 6.64 13.65
C SER A 66 16.36 5.28 13.84
N GLU A 67 15.61 4.20 13.78
CA GLU A 67 16.16 2.84 13.80
C GLU A 67 17.02 2.56 12.57
N ILE A 68 16.56 2.96 11.38
CA ILE A 68 17.30 2.77 10.13
C ILE A 68 18.63 3.52 10.16
N ILE A 69 18.62 4.81 10.51
CA ILE A 69 19.85 5.64 10.48
C ILE A 69 20.89 5.22 11.51
N THR A 70 20.47 4.49 12.55
CA THR A 70 21.37 3.95 13.58
C THR A 70 21.78 2.50 13.30
N ASP A 71 21.24 1.84 12.27
CA ASP A 71 21.58 0.48 11.92
C ASP A 71 22.95 0.43 11.20
N ARG A 72 23.97 -0.06 11.90
CA ARG A 72 25.31 -0.22 11.35
C ARG A 72 25.41 -1.24 10.20
N ASN A 73 24.41 -2.06 9.98
CA ASN A 73 24.37 -2.92 8.78
C ASN A 73 24.00 -2.13 7.52
N ILE A 74 23.36 -0.96 7.67
CA ILE A 74 23.05 -0.03 6.58
C ILE A 74 24.14 1.03 6.46
N PHE A 75 24.58 1.57 7.61
CA PHE A 75 25.60 2.61 7.73
C PHE A 75 26.81 2.09 8.55
N PRO A 76 27.73 1.32 7.94
CA PRO A 76 28.73 0.57 8.69
C PRO A 76 29.80 1.45 9.37
N GLU A 77 30.33 2.48 8.71
CA GLU A 77 31.42 3.30 9.25
C GLU A 77 31.17 4.80 9.14
N SER A 78 30.82 5.29 7.97
CA SER A 78 30.51 6.70 7.72
C SER A 78 29.25 6.81 6.87
N ILE A 79 28.33 7.63 7.39
CA ILE A 79 27.09 7.93 6.65
C ILE A 79 27.37 8.82 5.43
N GLU A 80 28.50 9.52 5.43
CA GLU A 80 28.94 10.37 4.32
C GLU A 80 29.35 9.56 3.09
N GLU A 81 29.67 8.26 3.27
CA GLU A 81 30.07 7.35 2.20
C GLU A 81 28.90 6.67 1.46
N VAL A 82 27.67 7.09 1.75
CA VAL A 82 26.47 6.49 1.17
C VAL A 82 25.80 7.46 0.20
N ASN A 83 25.47 6.99 -0.99
CA ASN A 83 24.68 7.74 -1.97
C ASN A 83 23.19 7.45 -1.82
N PHE A 84 22.36 8.48 -1.84
CA PHE A 84 20.91 8.33 -1.95
C PHE A 84 20.49 8.34 -3.42
N MET A 85 19.71 7.31 -3.83
CA MET A 85 19.22 7.18 -5.20
C MET A 85 18.19 8.27 -5.52
N ASP A 86 18.47 9.07 -6.56
CA ASP A 86 17.56 10.01 -7.20
C ASP A 86 16.69 10.89 -6.26
N PRO A 87 17.23 11.44 -5.17
CA PRO A 87 16.42 12.26 -4.27
C PRO A 87 15.82 13.50 -4.97
N GLU A 88 16.46 14.02 -6.02
CA GLU A 88 15.96 15.17 -6.77
C GLU A 88 14.76 14.85 -7.66
N GLN A 89 14.57 13.59 -8.05
CA GLN A 89 13.42 13.10 -8.81
C GLN A 89 12.30 12.53 -7.93
N ALA A 90 12.50 12.55 -6.62
CA ALA A 90 11.47 12.08 -5.69
C ALA A 90 10.24 13.01 -5.71
N GLU A 91 9.08 12.41 -5.80
CA GLU A 91 7.78 13.08 -5.84
C GLU A 91 6.86 12.59 -4.72
N GLY A 92 5.84 13.36 -4.41
CA GLY A 92 4.77 12.99 -3.50
C GLY A 92 5.28 12.53 -2.13
N ASN A 93 4.83 11.35 -1.68
CA ASN A 93 5.17 10.80 -0.37
C ASN A 93 6.66 10.46 -0.22
N GLN A 94 7.31 10.00 -1.31
CA GLN A 94 8.74 9.70 -1.29
C GLN A 94 9.57 10.93 -0.91
N LYS A 95 9.27 12.09 -1.50
CA LYS A 95 9.94 13.34 -1.15
C LYS A 95 9.78 13.71 0.33
N MET A 96 8.58 13.53 0.88
CA MET A 96 8.32 13.81 2.29
C MET A 96 9.10 12.85 3.21
N ILE A 97 9.22 11.60 2.83
CA ILE A 97 10.00 10.60 3.57
C ILE A 97 11.49 10.95 3.54
N LEU A 98 12.03 11.32 2.37
CA LEU A 98 13.42 11.75 2.26
C LEU A 98 13.71 12.99 3.11
N GLN A 99 12.78 13.95 3.18
CA GLN A 99 12.91 15.08 4.10
C GLN A 99 12.97 14.64 5.58
N MET A 100 12.14 13.66 5.97
CA MET A 100 12.19 13.11 7.34
C MET A 100 13.51 12.38 7.61
N PHE A 101 14.09 11.71 6.61
CA PHE A 101 15.42 11.12 6.71
C PHE A 101 16.50 12.18 6.86
N ASP A 102 16.48 13.26 6.08
CA ASP A 102 17.43 14.37 6.16
C ASP A 102 17.38 15.07 7.54
N GLU A 103 16.16 15.31 8.06
CA GLU A 103 15.96 15.82 9.42
C GLU A 103 16.61 14.89 10.46
N ALA A 104 16.34 13.59 10.38
CA ALA A 104 16.84 12.61 11.32
C ALA A 104 18.37 12.44 11.24
N LEU A 105 18.96 12.49 10.04
CA LEU A 105 20.41 12.49 9.84
C LEU A 105 21.05 13.73 10.45
N SER A 106 20.44 14.89 10.22
CA SER A 106 20.91 16.16 10.77
C SER A 106 20.84 16.17 12.30
N GLU A 107 19.77 15.64 12.90
CA GLU A 107 19.61 15.52 14.35
C GLU A 107 20.62 14.55 14.98
N ALA A 108 20.85 13.39 14.34
CA ALA A 108 21.69 12.33 14.91
C ALA A 108 23.19 12.54 14.68
N TYR A 109 23.58 13.09 13.53
CA TYR A 109 24.98 13.13 13.08
C TYR A 109 25.44 14.54 12.67
N GLY A 110 24.56 15.53 12.63
CA GLY A 110 24.88 16.89 12.16
C GLY A 110 25.18 16.97 10.66
N ILE A 111 24.72 16.01 9.88
CA ILE A 111 25.01 15.85 8.45
C ILE A 111 23.71 15.94 7.66
N SER A 112 23.72 16.65 6.55
CA SER A 112 22.62 16.66 5.58
C SER A 112 22.82 15.55 4.54
N MET A 113 21.73 14.96 4.10
CA MET A 113 21.70 13.98 2.99
C MET A 113 22.42 14.52 1.73
N ALA A 114 22.35 15.81 1.48
CA ALA A 114 23.03 16.46 0.34
C ALA A 114 24.57 16.39 0.40
N LYS A 115 25.15 16.08 1.57
CA LYS A 115 26.61 15.89 1.75
C LYS A 115 27.02 14.41 1.71
N CYS A 116 26.05 13.51 1.62
CA CYS A 116 26.32 12.10 1.49
C CYS A 116 26.75 11.77 0.04
N GLY A 117 27.73 10.88 -0.11
CA GLY A 117 28.17 10.44 -1.45
C GLY A 117 29.11 11.40 -2.19
N GLU A 118 29.70 12.41 -1.53
CA GLU A 118 30.69 13.30 -2.15
C GLU A 118 32.03 12.60 -2.49
N GLY A 119 32.25 11.37 -2.04
CA GLY A 119 33.42 10.54 -2.33
C GLY A 119 33.18 9.44 -3.36
N GLU A 120 34.24 8.69 -3.70
CA GLU A 120 34.10 7.44 -4.45
C GLU A 120 33.44 6.38 -3.55
N THR A 121 32.11 6.28 -3.59
CA THR A 121 31.36 5.29 -2.83
C THR A 121 30.65 4.31 -3.73
N ALA A 122 30.69 3.04 -3.33
CA ALA A 122 29.98 1.96 -4.01
C ALA A 122 28.66 1.58 -3.34
N SER A 123 28.23 2.34 -2.31
CA SER A 123 27.05 2.06 -1.51
C SER A 123 25.93 3.05 -1.82
N TYR A 124 24.74 2.52 -2.14
CA TYR A 124 23.57 3.28 -2.53
C TYR A 124 22.36 2.90 -1.67
N ILE A 125 21.50 3.87 -1.40
CA ILE A 125 20.24 3.68 -0.68
C ILE A 125 19.08 4.23 -1.54
N TYR A 126 18.09 3.38 -1.74
CA TYR A 126 16.77 3.76 -2.26
C TYR A 126 15.78 3.79 -1.09
N ILE A 127 14.98 4.85 -1.00
CA ILE A 127 13.98 5.01 0.05
C ILE A 127 12.63 5.32 -0.62
N ASP A 128 11.58 4.60 -0.22
CA ASP A 128 10.21 4.88 -0.66
C ASP A 128 9.20 4.44 0.41
N GLU A 129 7.94 4.80 0.24
CA GLU A 129 6.87 4.44 1.16
C GLU A 129 6.53 2.95 1.07
N ALA A 130 6.32 2.44 -0.14
CA ALA A 130 5.91 1.05 -0.32
C ALA A 130 6.23 0.48 -1.71
N ILE A 131 6.46 -0.82 -1.78
CA ILE A 131 6.54 -1.58 -3.04
C ILE A 131 5.36 -2.55 -3.11
N TRP A 132 4.52 -2.40 -4.15
CA TRP A 132 3.36 -3.26 -4.42
C TRP A 132 3.66 -4.24 -5.56
N SER A 133 3.21 -3.97 -6.78
CA SER A 133 3.53 -4.77 -7.97
C SER A 133 4.98 -4.59 -8.46
N GLY A 134 5.68 -3.60 -7.93
CA GLY A 134 7.07 -3.30 -8.26
C GLY A 134 7.31 -2.66 -9.64
N GLY A 135 6.28 -2.44 -10.45
CA GLY A 135 6.46 -1.87 -11.79
C GLY A 135 7.16 -0.51 -11.77
N ARG A 136 6.65 0.44 -10.99
CA ARG A 136 7.24 1.78 -10.81
C ARG A 136 8.70 1.70 -10.30
N PHE A 137 8.93 0.87 -9.29
CA PHE A 137 10.26 0.66 -8.71
C PHE A 137 11.24 0.10 -9.76
N VAL A 138 10.87 -0.97 -10.46
CA VAL A 138 11.73 -1.61 -11.48
C VAL A 138 12.02 -0.66 -12.63
N ASP A 139 11.05 0.13 -13.08
CA ASP A 139 11.26 1.13 -14.14
C ASP A 139 12.14 2.29 -13.67
N GLY A 140 12.01 2.73 -12.42
CA GLY A 140 12.93 3.67 -11.78
C GLY A 140 14.35 3.12 -11.71
N LEU A 141 14.51 1.89 -11.24
CA LEU A 141 15.80 1.21 -11.16
C LEU A 141 16.46 1.07 -12.54
N ARG A 142 15.70 0.74 -13.60
CA ARG A 142 16.24 0.67 -14.98
C ARG A 142 16.78 2.01 -15.44
N ARG A 143 16.05 3.11 -15.20
CA ARG A 143 16.51 4.46 -15.56
C ARG A 143 17.78 4.83 -14.80
N TRP A 144 17.80 4.55 -13.50
CA TRP A 144 18.96 4.82 -12.66
C TRP A 144 20.19 4.03 -13.09
N VAL A 145 20.06 2.72 -13.33
CA VAL A 145 21.15 1.87 -13.84
C VAL A 145 21.67 2.38 -15.19
N ALA A 146 20.79 2.87 -16.06
CA ALA A 146 21.20 3.40 -17.38
C ALA A 146 22.01 4.73 -17.30
N SER A 147 22.10 5.36 -16.12
CA SER A 147 22.94 6.55 -15.91
C SER A 147 24.40 6.24 -15.56
N PHE A 148 24.75 4.98 -15.37
CA PHE A 148 26.11 4.55 -15.04
C PHE A 148 26.85 4.00 -16.27
N ASP A 149 28.08 4.47 -16.48
CA ASP A 149 28.98 3.91 -17.50
C ASP A 149 29.55 2.55 -17.10
N ASP A 150 29.78 2.35 -15.78
CA ASP A 150 30.28 1.09 -15.22
C ASP A 150 29.43 0.63 -14.02
N LEU A 151 28.68 -0.45 -14.19
CA LEU A 151 27.84 -1.04 -13.15
C LEU A 151 28.64 -1.77 -12.07
N GLN A 152 29.93 -2.08 -12.30
CA GLN A 152 30.78 -2.68 -11.28
C GLN A 152 31.13 -1.69 -10.16
N SER A 153 30.98 -0.40 -10.42
CA SER A 153 31.13 0.64 -9.40
C SER A 153 30.02 0.59 -8.33
N ILE A 154 28.88 -0.10 -8.59
CA ILE A 154 27.78 -0.24 -7.65
C ILE A 154 27.99 -1.52 -6.83
N GLY A 155 28.69 -1.42 -5.71
CA GLY A 155 29.00 -2.57 -4.84
C GLY A 155 27.84 -3.02 -3.96
N ARG A 156 26.94 -2.07 -3.58
CA ARG A 156 25.85 -2.33 -2.65
C ARG A 156 24.65 -1.42 -2.92
N LEU A 157 23.44 -1.98 -2.79
CA LEU A 157 22.17 -1.25 -2.83
C LEU A 157 21.27 -1.72 -1.68
N ASP A 158 20.97 -0.81 -0.75
CA ASP A 158 19.94 -1.02 0.26
C ASP A 158 18.63 -0.34 -0.19
N ILE A 159 17.57 -1.13 -0.30
CA ILE A 159 16.23 -0.69 -0.64
C ILE A 159 15.42 -0.69 0.65
N ILE A 160 14.97 0.47 1.08
CA ILE A 160 14.29 0.68 2.35
C ILE A 160 12.87 1.17 2.05
N VAL A 161 11.88 0.39 2.44
CA VAL A 161 10.47 0.74 2.29
C VAL A 161 9.71 0.45 3.58
N PHE A 162 8.66 1.24 3.88
CA PHE A 162 7.86 0.99 5.07
C PHE A 162 6.92 -0.19 4.88
N ALA A 163 6.43 -0.42 3.66
CA ALA A 163 5.59 -1.57 3.37
C ALA A 163 5.99 -2.27 2.08
N VAL A 164 5.73 -3.58 2.02
CA VAL A 164 5.91 -4.39 0.83
C VAL A 164 4.74 -5.36 0.68
N HIS A 165 4.33 -5.63 -0.57
CA HIS A 165 3.40 -6.71 -0.87
C HIS A 165 4.15 -7.90 -1.48
N THR A 166 3.99 -9.09 -0.89
CA THR A 166 4.80 -10.28 -1.24
C THR A 166 4.44 -10.91 -2.57
N ARG A 167 3.29 -10.58 -3.16
CA ARG A 167 2.82 -11.23 -4.39
C ARG A 167 3.83 -11.22 -5.53
N ASP A 168 4.46 -10.09 -5.74
CA ASP A 168 5.34 -9.87 -6.89
C ASP A 168 6.83 -9.78 -6.50
N LEU A 169 7.20 -10.14 -5.25
CA LEU A 169 8.57 -10.04 -4.74
C LEU A 169 9.56 -10.90 -5.54
N ASP A 170 9.17 -12.11 -5.93
CA ASP A 170 10.03 -12.99 -6.74
C ASP A 170 10.37 -12.35 -8.09
N TYR A 171 9.37 -11.71 -8.74
CA TYR A 171 9.56 -10.95 -9.96
C TYR A 171 10.50 -9.76 -9.74
N ILE A 172 10.27 -8.98 -8.70
CA ILE A 172 11.07 -7.80 -8.35
C ILE A 172 12.52 -8.21 -8.10
N THR A 173 12.74 -9.25 -7.32
CA THR A 173 14.06 -9.80 -7.01
C THR A 173 14.80 -10.24 -8.29
N ALA A 174 14.13 -10.98 -9.15
CA ALA A 174 14.71 -11.41 -10.42
C ALA A 174 15.06 -10.22 -11.35
N GLN A 175 14.26 -9.14 -11.36
CA GLN A 175 14.60 -7.93 -12.10
C GLN A 175 15.82 -7.22 -11.51
N MET A 176 15.92 -7.10 -10.19
CA MET A 176 17.07 -6.51 -9.52
C MET A 176 18.36 -7.27 -9.82
N GLU A 177 18.36 -8.60 -9.67
CA GLU A 177 19.51 -9.46 -9.96
C GLU A 177 19.96 -9.36 -11.43
N ARG A 178 19.00 -9.25 -12.36
CA ARG A 178 19.30 -9.07 -13.78
C ARG A 178 19.91 -7.72 -14.11
N LEU A 179 19.44 -6.65 -13.47
CA LEU A 179 19.90 -5.28 -13.70
C LEU A 179 21.26 -5.02 -13.04
N LEU A 180 21.50 -5.63 -11.88
CA LEU A 180 22.67 -5.40 -11.03
C LEU A 180 23.31 -6.73 -10.60
N PRO A 181 23.89 -7.52 -11.55
CA PRO A 181 24.35 -8.87 -11.29
C PRO A 181 25.58 -8.97 -10.37
N HIS A 182 26.28 -7.86 -10.15
CA HIS A 182 27.49 -7.79 -9.31
C HIS A 182 27.29 -7.01 -8.02
N THR A 183 26.08 -6.51 -7.77
CA THR A 183 25.73 -5.66 -6.63
C THR A 183 25.12 -6.50 -5.52
N ARG A 184 25.53 -6.26 -4.28
CA ARG A 184 24.85 -6.83 -3.09
C ARG A 184 23.59 -6.02 -2.83
N ILE A 185 22.43 -6.64 -2.97
CA ILE A 185 21.13 -5.98 -2.83
C ILE A 185 20.44 -6.45 -1.55
N TYR A 186 19.94 -5.50 -0.77
CA TYR A 186 19.19 -5.74 0.46
C TYR A 186 17.84 -5.03 0.38
N LEU A 187 16.75 -5.79 0.47
CA LEU A 187 15.40 -5.24 0.61
C LEU A 187 14.99 -5.28 2.09
N ARG A 188 14.74 -4.12 2.66
CA ARG A 188 14.33 -3.91 4.06
C ARG A 188 12.94 -3.31 4.12
N HIS A 189 12.08 -3.88 4.92
CA HIS A 189 10.71 -3.41 5.10
C HIS A 189 10.25 -3.64 6.54
N PHE A 190 9.24 -2.86 6.97
CA PHE A 190 8.67 -2.94 8.32
C PHE A 190 7.33 -3.69 8.31
N VAL A 191 6.52 -3.46 7.27
CA VAL A 191 5.21 -4.07 7.13
C VAL A 191 5.19 -4.93 5.88
N GLU A 192 4.72 -6.17 6.03
CA GLU A 192 4.56 -7.12 4.92
C GLU A 192 3.08 -7.42 4.72
N PHE A 193 2.59 -7.21 3.50
CA PHE A 193 1.25 -7.61 3.09
C PHE A 193 1.33 -8.87 2.22
N SER A 194 0.45 -9.82 2.51
CA SER A 194 0.38 -11.08 1.76
C SER A 194 -1.06 -11.53 1.58
N ASN A 195 -1.41 -11.85 0.33
CA ASN A 195 -2.68 -12.50 -0.03
C ASN A 195 -2.40 -13.83 -0.75
N ARG A 196 -1.32 -14.52 -0.41
CA ARG A 196 -0.94 -15.83 -1.00
C ARG A 196 -1.67 -16.97 -0.29
N LEU A 197 -2.29 -17.87 -1.08
CA LEU A 197 -2.99 -19.04 -0.55
C LEU A 197 -2.05 -20.11 0.03
N ASP A 198 -0.82 -20.10 -0.43
CA ASP A 198 0.26 -21.01 -0.01
C ASP A 198 1.00 -20.54 1.25
N ASP A 199 0.70 -19.33 1.74
CA ASP A 199 1.26 -18.83 2.97
C ASP A 199 0.87 -19.75 4.15
N ALA A 200 1.89 -20.27 4.85
CA ALA A 200 1.70 -21.16 6.00
C ALA A 200 0.90 -20.52 7.13
N LYS A 201 0.98 -19.21 7.29
CA LYS A 201 0.22 -18.44 8.29
C LYS A 201 -1.26 -18.34 7.92
N LYS A 202 -1.59 -18.36 6.63
CA LYS A 202 -2.95 -18.21 6.09
C LYS A 202 -3.70 -17.01 6.68
N ILE A 203 -2.96 -15.94 6.93
CA ILE A 203 -3.43 -14.63 7.37
C ILE A 203 -3.42 -13.74 6.15
N PHE A 204 -4.58 -13.25 5.77
CA PHE A 204 -4.70 -12.35 4.62
C PHE A 204 -4.80 -10.92 5.12
N GLU A 205 -3.80 -10.15 4.82
CA GLU A 205 -3.58 -8.80 5.33
C GLU A 205 -4.16 -7.75 4.37
N GLY A 206 -5.41 -7.96 3.94
CA GLY A 206 -6.11 -7.03 3.06
C GLY A 206 -7.59 -7.36 2.92
N TYR A 207 -8.31 -6.46 2.22
CA TYR A 207 -9.68 -6.67 1.80
C TYR A 207 -9.70 -7.62 0.60
N TRP A 208 -9.79 -8.89 0.85
CA TRP A 208 -9.86 -9.93 -0.19
C TRP A 208 -11.15 -10.72 -0.06
N PRO A 209 -12.21 -10.34 -0.78
CA PRO A 209 -13.54 -10.89 -0.61
C PRO A 209 -13.62 -12.39 -0.87
N SER A 210 -14.45 -13.06 -0.06
CA SER A 210 -14.58 -14.52 -0.09
C SER A 210 -15.52 -15.01 -1.19
N SER A 211 -15.20 -16.15 -1.81
CA SER A 211 -16.08 -16.87 -2.75
C SER A 211 -17.37 -17.41 -2.11
N GLY A 212 -17.44 -17.47 -0.77
CA GLY A 212 -18.62 -17.92 -0.03
C GLY A 212 -19.59 -16.80 0.37
N ILE A 213 -19.52 -15.64 -0.30
CA ILE A 213 -20.41 -14.51 -0.08
C ILE A 213 -21.38 -14.38 -1.26
N GLY A 214 -22.68 -14.15 -0.98
CA GLY A 214 -23.64 -13.75 -2.01
C GLY A 214 -23.52 -12.27 -2.30
N TYR A 215 -23.07 -11.93 -3.51
CA TYR A 215 -23.00 -10.55 -3.99
C TYR A 215 -24.27 -10.15 -4.77
N ASN A 216 -24.51 -8.85 -4.93
CA ASN A 216 -25.55 -8.34 -5.81
C ASN A 216 -25.24 -8.67 -7.28
N GLU A 217 -26.22 -8.49 -8.17
CA GLU A 217 -26.12 -8.84 -9.58
C GLU A 217 -24.98 -8.08 -10.27
N GLU A 218 -24.88 -6.77 -10.05
CA GLU A 218 -23.86 -5.91 -10.65
C GLU A 218 -22.44 -6.37 -10.30
N THR A 219 -22.19 -6.70 -9.01
CA THR A 219 -20.90 -7.21 -8.54
C THR A 219 -20.62 -8.60 -9.11
N THR A 220 -21.61 -9.46 -9.18
CA THR A 220 -21.48 -10.79 -9.79
C THR A 220 -21.10 -10.70 -11.26
N ASP A 221 -21.71 -9.79 -12.00
CA ASP A 221 -21.39 -9.52 -13.40
C ASP A 221 -19.97 -8.95 -13.56
N TYR A 222 -19.58 -8.04 -12.67
CA TYR A 222 -18.20 -7.51 -12.65
C TYR A 222 -17.17 -8.63 -12.45
N ILE A 223 -17.36 -9.48 -11.45
CA ILE A 223 -16.49 -10.64 -11.18
C ILE A 223 -16.46 -11.57 -12.40
N SER A 224 -17.60 -11.85 -13.01
CA SER A 224 -17.70 -12.72 -14.18
C SER A 224 -16.91 -12.17 -15.37
N ARG A 225 -16.90 -10.87 -15.59
CA ARG A 225 -16.08 -10.20 -16.61
C ARG A 225 -14.58 -10.40 -16.35
N ILE A 226 -14.13 -10.21 -15.11
CA ILE A 226 -12.73 -10.45 -14.72
C ILE A 226 -12.34 -11.91 -14.97
N VAL A 227 -13.19 -12.87 -14.58
CA VAL A 227 -12.96 -14.30 -14.83
C VAL A 227 -12.81 -14.58 -16.34
N LYS A 228 -13.69 -14.05 -17.17
CA LYS A 228 -13.61 -14.21 -18.65
C LYS A 228 -12.32 -13.61 -19.23
N MET A 229 -11.89 -12.45 -18.75
CA MET A 229 -10.63 -11.84 -19.20
C MET A 229 -9.40 -12.69 -18.83
N ARG A 230 -9.45 -13.43 -17.72
CA ARG A 230 -8.38 -14.33 -17.28
C ARG A 230 -8.31 -15.61 -18.11
N SER A 231 -9.47 -16.18 -18.51
CA SER A 231 -9.50 -17.45 -19.24
C SER A 231 -8.77 -17.39 -20.59
N ASN A 232 -8.53 -16.21 -21.13
CA ASN A 232 -7.84 -15.98 -22.41
C ASN A 232 -6.33 -15.75 -22.27
N VAL A 233 -5.79 -15.78 -21.04
CA VAL A 233 -4.36 -15.55 -20.76
C VAL A 233 -3.94 -16.55 -19.69
N ARG A 234 -2.73 -17.10 -19.82
CA ARG A 234 -2.10 -17.84 -18.71
C ARG A 234 -1.84 -16.88 -17.56
N ASP A 235 -2.86 -16.60 -16.79
CA ASP A 235 -2.78 -15.73 -15.62
C ASP A 235 -2.57 -16.62 -14.40
N GLU A 236 -1.33 -16.71 -13.99
CA GLU A 236 -0.88 -17.68 -13.02
C GLU A 236 -1.21 -17.23 -11.59
N GLY A 237 -2.13 -17.98 -10.98
CA GLY A 237 -1.97 -18.30 -9.56
C GLY A 237 -2.69 -17.45 -8.54
N VAL A 238 -3.04 -16.16 -8.75
CA VAL A 238 -3.75 -15.37 -7.73
C VAL A 238 -5.27 -15.51 -7.89
N PRO A 239 -6.00 -16.14 -6.96
CA PRO A 239 -7.45 -16.23 -7.06
C PRO A 239 -8.11 -14.85 -7.00
N ILE A 240 -9.15 -14.63 -7.80
CA ILE A 240 -9.94 -13.39 -7.79
C ILE A 240 -10.61 -13.22 -6.43
N LEU A 241 -11.19 -14.31 -5.92
CA LEU A 241 -11.85 -14.34 -4.62
C LEU A 241 -11.11 -15.31 -3.68
N ARG A 242 -11.05 -14.96 -2.42
CA ARG A 242 -10.52 -15.78 -1.35
C ARG A 242 -11.37 -17.05 -1.17
N LYS A 243 -10.73 -18.17 -0.90
CA LYS A 243 -11.43 -19.41 -0.59
C LYS A 243 -12.29 -19.25 0.67
N SER A 244 -13.54 -19.70 0.61
CA SER A 244 -14.44 -19.71 1.79
C SER A 244 -13.83 -20.46 2.95
N GLY A 245 -14.02 -19.95 4.18
CA GLY A 245 -13.48 -20.53 5.41
C GLY A 245 -12.02 -20.21 5.71
N TYR A 246 -11.39 -19.33 4.95
CA TYR A 246 -10.06 -18.75 5.22
C TYR A 246 -10.16 -17.25 5.43
N PRO A 247 -9.20 -16.63 6.20
CA PRO A 247 -8.19 -17.30 7.03
C PRO A 247 -8.81 -18.07 8.19
N LYS A 248 -8.02 -18.93 8.83
CA LYS A 248 -8.44 -19.64 10.05
C LYS A 248 -8.35 -18.75 11.30
N SER A 249 -7.51 -17.75 11.26
CA SER A 249 -7.40 -16.68 12.25
C SER A 249 -7.33 -15.34 11.54
N ASP A 250 -7.91 -14.32 12.12
CA ASP A 250 -7.85 -12.94 11.64
C ASP A 250 -6.95 -12.11 12.56
N ALA A 251 -5.96 -11.40 11.98
CA ALA A 251 -5.12 -10.50 12.73
C ALA A 251 -5.74 -9.09 12.84
N TYR A 252 -6.53 -8.70 11.83
CA TYR A 252 -7.00 -7.32 11.66
C TYR A 252 -8.51 -7.16 11.76
N PHE A 253 -9.29 -8.22 11.59
CA PHE A 253 -10.74 -8.19 11.73
C PHE A 253 -11.15 -8.82 13.07
N THR A 254 -12.21 -8.30 13.67
CA THR A 254 -12.73 -8.81 14.95
C THR A 254 -13.36 -10.20 14.84
N GLY A 255 -13.66 -10.66 13.62
CA GLY A 255 -14.15 -12.00 13.35
C GLY A 255 -14.58 -12.24 11.92
N ALA A 256 -14.67 -13.50 11.55
CA ALA A 256 -14.94 -13.94 10.18
C ALA A 256 -16.28 -13.43 9.60
N MET A 257 -17.30 -13.25 10.44
CA MET A 257 -18.62 -12.73 10.02
C MET A 257 -18.52 -11.24 9.66
N ASN A 258 -17.89 -10.46 10.53
CA ASN A 258 -17.70 -9.03 10.31
C ASN A 258 -16.81 -8.79 9.09
N ARG A 259 -15.70 -9.54 8.97
CA ARG A 259 -14.85 -9.52 7.79
C ARG A 259 -15.64 -9.73 6.51
N LYS A 260 -16.45 -10.80 6.43
CA LYS A 260 -17.28 -11.09 5.26
C LYS A 260 -18.23 -9.94 4.92
N LEU A 261 -18.84 -9.34 5.94
CA LEU A 261 -19.77 -8.24 5.75
C LEU A 261 -19.07 -7.00 5.19
N VAL A 262 -17.94 -6.60 5.82
CA VAL A 262 -17.20 -5.41 5.35
C VAL A 262 -16.59 -5.65 3.96
N GLU A 263 -15.99 -6.80 3.70
CA GLU A 263 -15.48 -7.15 2.38
C GLU A 263 -16.58 -7.13 1.31
N LYS A 264 -17.78 -7.62 1.64
CA LYS A 264 -18.94 -7.55 0.74
C LYS A 264 -19.32 -6.12 0.43
N LEU A 265 -19.56 -5.31 1.46
CA LEU A 265 -20.00 -3.92 1.31
C LEU A 265 -18.97 -3.09 0.54
N PHE A 266 -17.69 -3.27 0.84
CA PHE A 266 -16.61 -2.54 0.17
C PHE A 266 -16.47 -2.95 -1.30
N LEU A 267 -16.62 -4.24 -1.61
CA LEU A 267 -16.59 -4.68 -3.00
C LEU A 267 -17.82 -4.18 -3.77
N GLU A 268 -19.04 -4.33 -3.24
CA GLU A 268 -20.27 -3.90 -3.91
C GLU A 268 -20.26 -2.39 -4.18
N LYS A 269 -19.90 -1.58 -3.19
CA LYS A 269 -19.77 -0.12 -3.37
C LYS A 269 -18.58 0.26 -4.24
N GLY A 270 -17.48 -0.46 -4.15
CA GLY A 270 -16.34 -0.26 -5.04
C GLY A 270 -16.67 -0.55 -6.50
N VAL A 271 -17.50 -1.56 -6.78
CA VAL A 271 -18.01 -1.85 -8.13
C VAL A 271 -18.94 -0.75 -8.62
N GLU A 272 -19.85 -0.26 -7.77
CA GLU A 272 -20.72 0.88 -8.06
C GLU A 272 -19.87 2.11 -8.46
N ILE A 273 -18.87 2.46 -7.66
CA ILE A 273 -17.93 3.54 -7.97
C ILE A 273 -17.25 3.29 -9.32
N ALA A 274 -16.65 2.12 -9.50
CA ALA A 274 -15.92 1.77 -10.72
C ALA A 274 -16.83 1.85 -11.96
N ASN A 275 -18.07 1.40 -11.90
CA ASN A 275 -19.02 1.46 -12.99
C ASN A 275 -19.49 2.88 -13.33
N HIS A 276 -19.60 3.77 -12.35
CA HIS A 276 -19.94 5.18 -12.59
C HIS A 276 -18.79 5.98 -13.23
N MET A 277 -17.55 5.61 -12.92
CA MET A 277 -16.36 6.31 -13.38
C MET A 277 -15.91 5.92 -14.78
N MET A 278 -16.13 4.67 -15.13
CA MET A 278 -15.59 4.11 -16.36
C MET A 278 -16.70 3.97 -17.39
N LYS A 279 -16.56 4.67 -18.50
CA LYS A 279 -17.39 4.36 -19.68
C LYS A 279 -17.19 2.88 -20.04
N PRO A 280 -18.23 2.15 -20.47
CA PRO A 280 -18.15 0.72 -20.78
C PRO A 280 -16.97 0.33 -21.68
N GLU A 281 -16.54 1.24 -22.57
CA GLU A 281 -15.43 1.04 -23.50
C GLU A 281 -14.05 1.01 -22.78
N VAL A 282 -13.95 1.60 -21.60
CA VAL A 282 -12.70 1.67 -20.81
C VAL A 282 -12.49 0.38 -20.02
N TYR A 283 -13.57 -0.31 -19.60
CA TYR A 283 -13.45 -1.60 -18.88
C TYR A 283 -12.76 -2.70 -19.69
N MET A 284 -12.87 -2.61 -21.01
CA MET A 284 -12.32 -3.62 -21.93
C MET A 284 -10.84 -3.41 -22.23
N LYS A 285 -10.23 -2.31 -21.76
CA LYS A 285 -8.82 -2.06 -21.97
C LYS A 285 -8.00 -2.67 -20.83
N PRO A 286 -6.98 -3.49 -21.12
CA PRO A 286 -6.08 -4.07 -20.12
C PRO A 286 -5.35 -3.00 -19.28
N GLU A 287 -5.34 -1.76 -19.76
CA GLU A 287 -4.60 -0.61 -19.20
C GLU A 287 -5.33 0.09 -18.05
N VAL A 288 -6.55 -0.31 -17.72
CA VAL A 288 -7.26 0.29 -16.56
C VAL A 288 -6.89 -0.47 -15.30
N TYR A 289 -5.93 0.06 -14.60
CA TYR A 289 -5.39 -0.53 -13.39
C TYR A 289 -6.19 -0.21 -12.12
N MET A 290 -7.10 0.78 -12.18
CA MET A 290 -7.96 1.09 -11.05
C MET A 290 -9.14 0.12 -10.96
N LYS A 291 -9.30 -0.51 -9.80
CA LYS A 291 -10.26 -1.58 -9.53
C LYS A 291 -11.07 -1.26 -8.27
N PRO A 292 -12.21 -1.93 -8.03
CA PRO A 292 -13.01 -1.72 -6.82
C PRO A 292 -12.23 -1.75 -5.50
N LEU A 293 -11.21 -2.62 -5.42
CA LEU A 293 -10.36 -2.78 -4.25
C LEU A 293 -8.98 -2.11 -4.41
N GLY A 294 -8.89 -1.06 -5.23
CA GLY A 294 -7.69 -0.28 -5.43
C GLY A 294 -6.91 -0.64 -6.70
N TYR A 295 -5.80 0.07 -6.89
CA TYR A 295 -4.93 -0.11 -8.04
C TYR A 295 -4.36 -1.53 -8.10
N ASP A 296 -4.37 -2.14 -9.29
CA ASP A 296 -3.69 -3.39 -9.58
C ASP A 296 -3.50 -3.55 -11.11
N ALA A 297 -2.26 -3.75 -11.54
CA ALA A 297 -1.93 -4.02 -12.93
C ALA A 297 -2.41 -5.41 -13.41
N SER A 298 -2.64 -6.34 -12.48
CA SER A 298 -3.11 -7.70 -12.77
C SER A 298 -4.63 -7.74 -12.96
N ARG A 299 -5.13 -8.83 -13.51
CA ARG A 299 -6.58 -9.05 -13.70
C ARG A 299 -7.22 -9.58 -12.43
N THR A 300 -7.34 -8.73 -11.43
CA THR A 300 -7.92 -8.99 -10.12
C THR A 300 -9.01 -7.96 -9.79
N LEU A 301 -9.51 -7.97 -8.57
CA LEU A 301 -10.44 -6.96 -8.05
C LEU A 301 -9.71 -5.75 -7.46
N GLY A 302 -8.38 -5.74 -7.46
CA GLY A 302 -7.50 -4.80 -6.81
C GLY A 302 -6.64 -5.46 -5.73
N PHE A 303 -5.65 -4.75 -5.19
CA PHE A 303 -4.82 -5.27 -4.10
C PHE A 303 -5.60 -5.43 -2.78
N GLY A 304 -6.59 -4.58 -2.53
CA GLY A 304 -7.39 -4.60 -1.33
C GLY A 304 -6.57 -4.30 -0.06
N SER A 305 -5.54 -3.49 -0.18
CA SER A 305 -4.70 -3.09 0.95
C SER A 305 -5.48 -2.24 1.95
N TYR A 306 -5.00 -2.16 3.17
CA TYR A 306 -5.42 -1.18 4.18
C TYR A 306 -4.22 -0.34 4.68
N TYR A 307 -3.20 -0.19 3.84
CA TYR A 307 -2.03 0.63 4.18
C TYR A 307 -2.37 2.13 4.10
N ILE A 308 -2.39 2.74 5.27
CA ILE A 308 -2.66 4.16 5.45
C ILE A 308 -1.57 4.72 6.36
N SER A 309 -0.89 5.78 5.91
CA SER A 309 0.08 6.51 6.71
C SER A 309 -0.40 7.92 7.02
N HIS A 310 0.27 8.62 7.92
CA HIS A 310 0.00 10.04 8.18
C HIS A 310 0.22 10.92 6.93
N LEU A 311 0.95 10.44 5.93
CA LEU A 311 1.21 11.15 4.68
C LEU A 311 0.03 11.04 3.72
N ASN A 312 -0.50 9.82 3.55
CA ASN A 312 -1.55 9.55 2.58
C ASN A 312 -2.14 8.15 2.76
N ILE A 313 -3.31 7.90 2.15
CA ILE A 313 -3.82 6.56 1.91
C ILE A 313 -3.25 6.02 0.60
N SER A 314 -2.87 4.74 0.56
CA SER A 314 -2.41 4.07 -0.66
C SER A 314 -3.56 3.94 -1.68
N ASP A 315 -3.26 4.15 -2.98
CA ASP A 315 -4.18 3.86 -4.08
C ASP A 315 -4.46 2.37 -4.28
N HIS A 316 -3.72 1.50 -3.59
CA HIS A 316 -3.97 0.07 -3.49
C HIS A 316 -5.04 -0.30 -2.44
N CYS A 317 -5.57 0.68 -1.71
CA CYS A 317 -6.72 0.52 -0.82
C CYS A 317 -8.05 0.54 -1.59
N PRO A 318 -9.13 -0.06 -1.06
CA PRO A 318 -10.46 -0.02 -1.66
C PRO A 318 -10.92 1.41 -2.00
N LEU A 319 -11.53 1.58 -3.17
CA LEU A 319 -12.00 2.88 -3.66
C LEU A 319 -12.95 3.56 -2.66
N VAL A 320 -13.78 2.80 -1.99
CA VAL A 320 -14.74 3.31 -1.00
C VAL A 320 -14.09 4.15 0.09
N LEU A 321 -12.79 3.96 0.34
CA LEU A 321 -12.07 4.70 1.40
C LEU A 321 -11.57 6.07 0.92
N TRP A 322 -11.23 6.24 -0.35
CA TRP A 322 -10.47 7.42 -0.79
C TRP A 322 -10.90 8.06 -2.10
N TRP A 323 -11.83 7.46 -2.86
CA TRP A 323 -12.26 8.01 -4.14
C TRP A 323 -13.12 9.26 -3.97
N GLU A 324 -12.89 10.30 -4.80
CA GLU A 324 -13.57 11.60 -4.69
C GLU A 324 -14.49 11.93 -5.87
N GLU A 325 -14.47 11.13 -6.95
CA GLU A 325 -15.24 11.42 -8.16
C GLU A 325 -16.57 10.64 -8.21
N GLY A 326 -17.44 11.01 -9.15
CA GLY A 326 -18.69 10.30 -9.39
C GLY A 326 -19.74 10.44 -8.28
N GLY A 327 -19.59 11.43 -7.40
CA GLY A 327 -20.51 11.67 -6.30
C GLY A 327 -20.20 10.87 -5.03
N TRP A 328 -19.14 10.06 -5.03
CA TRP A 328 -18.66 9.37 -3.84
C TRP A 328 -17.91 10.34 -2.92
N TYR A 329 -18.12 10.22 -1.62
CA TYR A 329 -17.46 11.04 -0.61
C TYR A 329 -16.37 10.20 0.09
N PRO A 330 -15.08 10.58 0.03
CA PRO A 330 -14.00 9.80 0.60
C PRO A 330 -13.96 9.88 2.13
N LEU A 331 -13.58 8.77 2.79
CA LEU A 331 -13.21 8.80 4.21
C LEU A 331 -11.80 9.39 4.36
N PHE A 332 -10.86 8.99 3.50
CA PHE A 332 -9.49 9.48 3.47
C PHE A 332 -9.22 10.22 2.15
N PRO A 333 -9.44 11.54 2.09
CA PRO A 333 -9.07 12.32 0.91
C PRO A 333 -7.58 12.19 0.62
N ARG A 334 -7.22 11.93 -0.64
CA ARG A 334 -5.82 11.81 -1.07
C ARG A 334 -5.25 13.16 -1.51
N LYS A 335 -3.98 13.42 -1.17
CA LYS A 335 -3.22 14.41 -1.94
C LYS A 335 -2.99 13.85 -3.35
N GLN A 336 -3.36 14.62 -4.34
CA GLN A 336 -2.90 14.36 -5.70
C GLN A 336 -1.38 14.62 -5.73
N ALA A 337 -0.64 13.64 -6.29
CA ALA A 337 0.80 13.75 -6.45
C ALA A 337 1.16 14.81 -7.50
#